data_40179a52b1bec400fb4589b43d7e69ed
#
_entry.id   40179a52b1bec400fb4589b43d7e69ed
#
_cell.length_a   1.000
_cell.length_b   1.000
_cell.length_c   1.000
_cell.angle_alpha   90.00
_cell.angle_beta   90.00
_cell.angle_gamma   90.00
#
_symmetry.space_group_name_H-M   'P 1'
#
loop_
_entity.id
_entity.type
_entity.pdbx_description
1 polymer ?
#
loop_
_entity_poly.entity_id
_entity_poly.type
_entity_poly.pdbx_seq_one_letter_code
_entity_poly.pdbx_strand_id
1 'polypeptide(L)'
;MKKELTNQEYAKRVKQLTPKFSSFSNCWHAFVSGGAICVLGEIIRQIAYNKVRVNEENSYIVVSICLVFLSVILTGFQVYEPLAKWCGAGTLVPITGFANSVASPAIEYQKEGQVFGIGVKIFTIAGPVILYGVFSSWVVGVIYWLFSR
;
A
#
# COMPACT_ATOMS: atom_id res chain seq x y z
N MET A 1 -8.79 -11.56 42.69
CA MET A 1 -9.87 -11.73 41.71
C MET A 1 -9.93 -10.49 40.83
N LYS A 2 -9.62 -10.60 39.53
CA LYS A 2 -9.83 -9.49 38.55
C LYS A 2 -11.34 -9.39 38.34
N LYS A 3 -11.93 -8.24 38.68
CA LYS A 3 -13.34 -7.94 38.48
C LYS A 3 -13.62 -7.97 36.96
N GLU A 4 -14.40 -8.91 36.49
CA GLU A 4 -14.85 -8.96 35.13
C GLU A 4 -15.71 -7.71 34.87
N LEU A 5 -15.34 -6.98 33.80
CA LEU A 5 -16.02 -5.76 33.37
C LEU A 5 -17.39 -6.13 32.81
N THR A 6 -18.44 -5.45 33.23
CA THR A 6 -19.73 -5.54 32.54
C THR A 6 -19.65 -5.10 31.12
N ASN A 7 -20.49 -5.64 30.22
CA ASN A 7 -20.52 -5.27 28.80
C ASN A 7 -20.63 -3.75 28.55
N GLN A 8 -21.33 -3.04 29.43
CA GLN A 8 -21.47 -1.60 29.35
C GLN A 8 -20.19 -0.84 29.75
N GLU A 9 -19.47 -1.32 30.78
CA GLU A 9 -18.18 -0.77 31.18
C GLU A 9 -17.09 -1.03 30.13
N TYR A 10 -17.12 -2.22 29.51
CA TYR A 10 -16.25 -2.57 28.40
C TYR A 10 -16.48 -1.65 27.20
N ALA A 11 -17.73 -1.47 26.78
CA ALA A 11 -18.09 -0.59 25.67
C ALA A 11 -17.68 0.88 25.93
N LYS A 12 -17.82 1.37 27.17
CA LYS A 12 -17.37 2.70 27.58
C LYS A 12 -15.84 2.83 27.48
N ARG A 13 -15.08 1.85 27.95
CA ARG A 13 -13.61 1.85 27.84
C ARG A 13 -13.12 1.79 26.41
N VAL A 14 -13.72 0.92 25.59
CA VAL A 14 -13.42 0.86 24.15
C VAL A 14 -13.64 2.21 23.49
N LYS A 15 -14.77 2.87 23.77
CA LYS A 15 -15.09 4.19 23.21
C LYS A 15 -14.12 5.30 23.65
N GLN A 16 -13.55 5.18 24.84
CA GLN A 16 -12.54 6.14 25.36
C GLN A 16 -11.14 5.89 24.79
N LEU A 17 -10.79 4.63 24.54
CA LEU A 17 -9.47 4.23 24.05
C LEU A 17 -9.38 4.21 22.52
N THR A 18 -10.54 4.21 21.83
CA THR A 18 -10.57 4.25 20.36
C THR A 18 -10.09 5.64 19.87
N PRO A 19 -9.00 5.70 19.11
CA PRO A 19 -8.48 6.96 18.59
C PRO A 19 -9.52 7.62 17.66
N LYS A 20 -9.76 8.89 17.85
CA LYS A 20 -10.63 9.68 16.98
C LYS A 20 -9.80 10.30 15.87
N PHE A 21 -10.06 9.85 14.64
CA PHE A 21 -9.41 10.40 13.46
C PHE A 21 -10.29 11.44 12.78
N SER A 22 -9.69 12.55 12.37
CA SER A 22 -10.33 13.54 11.52
C SER A 22 -10.29 13.08 10.08
N SER A 23 -11.42 12.69 9.51
CA SER A 23 -11.51 12.25 8.12
C SER A 23 -10.98 13.28 7.13
N PHE A 24 -11.26 14.55 7.36
CA PHE A 24 -10.80 15.63 6.51
C PHE A 24 -9.27 15.78 6.52
N SER A 25 -8.66 15.75 7.71
CA SER A 25 -7.19 15.81 7.85
C SER A 25 -6.52 14.62 7.16
N ASN A 26 -7.07 13.42 7.37
CA ASN A 26 -6.53 12.21 6.74
C ASN A 26 -6.65 12.23 5.21
N CYS A 27 -7.78 12.72 4.67
CA CYS A 27 -7.94 12.91 3.23
C CYS A 27 -6.94 13.93 2.68
N TRP A 28 -6.68 15.02 3.41
CA TRP A 28 -5.70 16.03 3.00
C TRP A 28 -4.28 15.46 2.96
N HIS A 29 -3.85 14.74 4.01
CA HIS A 29 -2.55 14.09 4.03
C HIS A 29 -2.41 13.05 2.90
N ALA A 30 -3.45 12.26 2.66
CA ALA A 30 -3.46 11.28 1.59
C ALA A 30 -3.37 11.94 0.20
N PHE A 31 -4.08 13.04 -0.02
CA PHE A 31 -4.04 13.78 -1.27
C PHE A 31 -2.66 14.37 -1.55
N VAL A 32 -2.06 15.05 -0.57
CA VAL A 32 -0.75 15.68 -0.72
C VAL A 32 0.34 14.62 -0.93
N SER A 33 0.35 13.56 -0.13
CA SER A 33 1.37 12.51 -0.23
C SER A 33 1.22 11.67 -1.51
N GLY A 34 -0.01 11.30 -1.87
CA GLY A 34 -0.28 10.59 -3.12
C GLY A 34 0.08 11.46 -4.33
N GLY A 35 -0.26 12.75 -4.31
CA GLY A 35 0.14 13.71 -5.34
C GLY A 35 1.66 13.84 -5.47
N ALA A 36 2.39 13.88 -4.35
CA ALA A 36 3.85 13.93 -4.38
C ALA A 36 4.46 12.66 -5.03
N ILE A 37 3.91 11.48 -4.74
CA ILE A 37 4.34 10.22 -5.38
C ILE A 37 4.05 10.25 -6.88
N CYS A 38 2.89 10.77 -7.30
CA CYS A 38 2.55 10.92 -8.72
C CYS A 38 3.53 11.88 -9.45
N VAL A 39 3.85 13.02 -8.83
CA VAL A 39 4.83 13.97 -9.38
C VAL A 39 6.21 13.32 -9.50
N LEU A 40 6.65 12.59 -8.47
CA LEU A 40 7.90 11.85 -8.52
C LEU A 40 7.90 10.82 -9.66
N GLY A 41 6.82 10.06 -9.81
CA GLY A 41 6.65 9.11 -10.90
C GLY A 41 6.73 9.78 -12.27
N GLU A 42 6.08 10.93 -12.44
CA GLU A 42 6.12 11.66 -13.70
C GLU A 42 7.53 12.22 -14.02
N ILE A 43 8.27 12.70 -13.02
CA ILE A 43 9.67 13.11 -13.19
C ILE A 43 10.52 11.94 -13.68
N ILE A 44 10.39 10.78 -13.05
CA ILE A 44 11.12 9.56 -13.46
C ILE A 44 10.74 9.18 -14.89
N ARG A 45 9.45 9.23 -15.24
CA ARG A 45 8.96 8.93 -16.59
C ARG A 45 9.58 9.85 -17.62
N GLN A 46 9.58 11.15 -17.37
CA GLN A 46 10.17 12.14 -18.29
C GLN A 46 11.67 11.94 -18.48
N ILE A 47 12.40 11.60 -17.42
CA ILE A 47 13.83 11.29 -17.51
C ILE A 47 14.04 10.03 -18.36
N ALA A 48 13.28 8.98 -18.12
CA ALA A 48 13.37 7.73 -18.86
C ALA A 48 13.06 7.94 -20.35
N TYR A 49 11.98 8.65 -20.66
CA TYR A 49 11.56 8.91 -22.02
C TYR A 49 12.52 9.85 -22.77
N ASN A 50 12.86 11.00 -22.19
CA ASN A 50 13.59 12.06 -22.90
C ASN A 50 15.12 11.84 -22.91
N LYS A 51 15.70 11.34 -21.78
CA LYS A 51 17.15 11.19 -21.65
C LYS A 51 17.63 9.78 -21.98
N VAL A 52 16.92 8.76 -21.52
CA VAL A 52 17.30 7.36 -21.75
C VAL A 52 16.75 6.86 -23.08
N ARG A 53 15.80 7.59 -23.70
CA ARG A 53 15.14 7.26 -24.97
C ARG A 53 14.43 5.90 -24.95
N VAL A 54 13.83 5.59 -23.85
CA VAL A 54 12.99 4.39 -23.69
C VAL A 54 11.63 4.68 -24.34
N ASN A 55 11.04 3.69 -24.99
CA ASN A 55 9.69 3.80 -25.55
C ASN A 55 8.67 4.17 -24.47
N GLU A 56 7.58 4.84 -24.86
CA GLU A 56 6.57 5.34 -23.94
C GLU A 56 6.05 4.22 -23.00
N GLU A 57 5.67 3.08 -23.54
CA GLU A 57 5.20 1.92 -22.74
C GLU A 57 6.24 1.45 -21.71
N ASN A 58 7.50 1.34 -22.13
CA ASN A 58 8.58 0.93 -21.24
C ASN A 58 8.93 2.00 -20.20
N SER A 59 8.65 3.28 -20.46
CA SER A 59 8.87 4.35 -19.48
C SER A 59 8.00 4.18 -18.23
N TYR A 60 6.76 3.69 -18.36
CA TYR A 60 5.89 3.37 -17.21
C TYR A 60 6.40 2.17 -16.41
N ILE A 61 7.02 1.19 -17.08
CA ILE A 61 7.66 0.06 -16.40
C ILE A 61 8.85 0.53 -15.56
N VAL A 62 9.67 1.43 -16.11
CA VAL A 62 10.79 2.04 -15.37
C VAL A 62 10.32 2.79 -14.14
N VAL A 63 9.24 3.58 -14.25
CA VAL A 63 8.62 4.27 -13.09
C VAL A 63 8.24 3.27 -12.01
N SER A 64 7.54 2.20 -12.40
CA SER A 64 7.08 1.17 -11.46
C SER A 64 8.25 0.51 -10.73
N ILE A 65 9.31 0.13 -11.46
CA ILE A 65 10.51 -0.47 -10.88
C ILE A 65 11.21 0.50 -9.91
N CYS A 66 11.37 1.77 -10.30
CA CYS A 66 12.01 2.78 -9.46
C CYS A 66 11.21 3.04 -8.17
N LEU A 67 9.89 3.17 -8.26
CA LEU A 67 9.04 3.39 -7.09
C LEU A 67 9.00 2.18 -6.15
N VAL A 68 8.94 0.95 -6.70
CA VAL A 68 9.04 -0.29 -5.92
C VAL A 68 10.39 -0.37 -5.20
N PHE A 69 11.47 -0.13 -5.92
CA PHE A 69 12.84 -0.16 -5.37
C PHE A 69 13.01 0.86 -4.24
N LEU A 70 12.54 2.10 -4.45
CA LEU A 70 12.57 3.14 -3.43
C LEU A 70 11.79 2.73 -2.17
N SER A 71 10.59 2.18 -2.35
CA SER A 71 9.74 1.72 -1.25
C SER A 71 10.41 0.58 -0.46
N VAL A 72 11.01 -0.40 -1.13
CA VAL A 72 11.73 -1.51 -0.48
C VAL A 72 12.91 -0.98 0.35
N ILE A 73 13.67 -0.03 -0.18
CA ILE A 73 14.78 0.61 0.56
C ILE A 73 14.25 1.32 1.80
N LEU A 74 13.22 2.17 1.67
CA LEU A 74 12.62 2.88 2.80
C LEU A 74 12.05 1.93 3.86
N THR A 75 11.50 0.79 3.43
CA THR A 75 11.02 -0.27 4.33
C THR A 75 12.18 -0.93 5.06
N GLY A 76 13.27 -1.26 4.37
CA GLY A 76 14.47 -1.85 4.95
C GLY A 76 15.13 -0.97 6.01
N PHE A 77 15.10 0.33 5.82
CA PHE A 77 15.58 1.31 6.80
C PHE A 77 14.56 1.70 7.87
N GLN A 78 13.37 1.08 7.88
CA GLN A 78 12.26 1.38 8.82
C GLN A 78 11.74 2.83 8.74
N VAL A 79 11.99 3.52 7.64
CA VAL A 79 11.53 4.90 7.38
C VAL A 79 10.11 4.91 6.80
N TYR A 80 9.72 3.84 6.12
CA TYR A 80 8.41 3.77 5.46
C TYR A 80 7.24 3.78 6.44
N GLU A 81 7.37 3.11 7.59
CA GLU A 81 6.29 3.00 8.59
C GLU A 81 5.88 4.37 9.18
N PRO A 82 6.79 5.20 9.73
CA PRO A 82 6.42 6.52 10.22
C PRO A 82 5.88 7.43 9.10
N LEU A 83 6.41 7.32 7.88
CA LEU A 83 5.90 8.02 6.72
C LEU A 83 4.47 7.62 6.39
N ALA A 84 4.18 6.31 6.34
CA ALA A 84 2.84 5.78 6.07
C ALA A 84 1.82 6.16 7.14
N LYS A 85 2.21 6.24 8.41
CA LYS A 85 1.34 6.71 9.50
C LYS A 85 0.87 8.15 9.30
N TRP A 86 1.74 9.01 8.77
CA TRP A 86 1.38 10.40 8.48
C TRP A 86 0.61 10.55 7.16
N CYS A 87 1.05 9.86 6.11
CA CYS A 87 0.50 9.96 4.76
C CYS A 87 -0.82 9.19 4.57
N GLY A 88 -1.07 8.17 5.39
CA GLY A 88 -2.25 7.31 5.28
C GLY A 88 -2.40 6.65 3.91
N ALA A 89 -3.59 6.76 3.31
CA ALA A 89 -3.90 6.14 2.03
C ALA A 89 -3.02 6.62 0.87
N GLY A 90 -2.44 7.82 0.97
CA GLY A 90 -1.59 8.37 -0.09
C GLY A 90 -0.31 7.59 -0.37
N THR A 91 0.21 6.85 0.63
CA THR A 91 1.36 5.95 0.46
C THR A 91 0.96 4.48 0.43
N LEU A 92 -0.21 4.12 0.99
CA LEU A 92 -0.66 2.72 1.06
C LEU A 92 -1.32 2.25 -0.25
N VAL A 93 -2.05 3.12 -0.94
CA VAL A 93 -2.76 2.77 -2.18
C VAL A 93 -1.85 2.62 -3.39
N PRO A 94 -0.83 3.49 -3.62
CA PRO A 94 0.07 3.36 -4.75
C PRO A 94 0.93 2.08 -4.70
N ILE A 95 1.64 1.81 -5.80
CA ILE A 95 2.55 0.65 -5.93
C ILE A 95 3.61 0.58 -4.82
N THR A 96 3.96 1.73 -4.24
CA THR A 96 4.87 1.83 -3.10
C THR A 96 4.32 1.13 -1.85
N GLY A 97 3.01 1.25 -1.60
CA GLY A 97 2.34 0.54 -0.50
C GLY A 97 2.30 -0.96 -0.71
N PHE A 98 2.05 -1.41 -1.94
CA PHE A 98 2.12 -2.83 -2.29
C PHE A 98 3.54 -3.38 -2.09
N ALA A 99 4.57 -2.67 -2.55
CA ALA A 99 5.96 -3.05 -2.35
C ALA A 99 6.33 -3.17 -0.85
N ASN A 100 5.88 -2.21 -0.03
CA ASN A 100 6.05 -2.28 1.42
C ASN A 100 5.33 -3.50 2.03
N SER A 101 4.13 -3.83 1.56
CA SER A 101 3.35 -4.97 2.06
C SER A 101 4.01 -6.34 1.78
N VAL A 102 4.91 -6.40 0.81
CA VAL A 102 5.73 -7.57 0.50
C VAL A 102 7.06 -7.53 1.26
N ALA A 103 7.74 -6.38 1.27
CA ALA A 103 9.05 -6.23 1.88
C ALA A 103 9.04 -6.31 3.41
N SER A 104 8.05 -5.71 4.06
CA SER A 104 7.95 -5.69 5.52
C SER A 104 7.83 -7.10 6.12
N PRO A 105 6.88 -7.95 5.69
CA PRO A 105 6.82 -9.33 6.17
C PRO A 105 8.07 -10.16 5.83
N ALA A 106 8.70 -9.90 4.67
CA ALA A 106 9.93 -10.60 4.29
C ALA A 106 11.09 -10.31 5.26
N ILE A 107 11.15 -9.10 5.79
CA ILE A 107 12.16 -8.70 6.78
C ILE A 107 11.79 -9.22 8.18
N GLU A 108 10.55 -9.06 8.59
CA GLU A 108 10.07 -9.37 9.93
C GLU A 108 10.09 -10.87 10.22
N TYR A 109 9.62 -11.69 9.26
CA TYR A 109 9.43 -13.12 9.44
C TYR A 109 10.57 -14.00 8.87
N GLN A 110 11.71 -13.40 8.53
CA GLN A 110 12.85 -14.15 7.97
C GLN A 110 13.37 -15.27 8.90
N LYS A 111 13.24 -15.12 10.22
CA LYS A 111 13.66 -16.11 11.21
C LYS A 111 12.72 -17.32 11.32
N GLU A 112 11.49 -17.19 10.82
CA GLU A 112 10.49 -18.26 10.81
C GLU A 112 10.62 -19.20 9.59
N GLY A 113 11.61 -18.96 8.73
CA GLY A 113 11.88 -19.74 7.53
C GLY A 113 11.23 -19.17 6.27
N GLN A 114 11.69 -19.67 5.12
CA GLN A 114 11.31 -19.11 3.82
C GLN A 114 9.86 -19.45 3.42
N VAL A 115 9.39 -20.65 3.70
CA VAL A 115 8.06 -21.12 3.25
C VAL A 115 6.98 -20.70 4.22
N PHE A 116 7.07 -21.15 5.48
CA PHE A 116 6.02 -20.89 6.49
C PHE A 116 6.12 -19.51 7.14
N GLY A 117 7.30 -18.91 7.17
CA GLY A 117 7.51 -17.53 7.62
C GLY A 117 7.27 -16.54 6.48
N ILE A 118 8.29 -16.26 5.68
CA ILE A 118 8.28 -15.21 4.66
C ILE A 118 7.14 -15.43 3.65
N GLY A 119 7.06 -16.61 3.03
CA GLY A 119 6.12 -16.90 1.95
C GLY A 119 4.67 -16.71 2.38
N VAL A 120 4.26 -17.37 3.47
CA VAL A 120 2.88 -17.28 3.98
C VAL A 120 2.54 -15.84 4.37
N LYS A 121 3.46 -15.13 5.03
CA LYS A 121 3.22 -13.77 5.55
C LYS A 121 3.13 -12.72 4.44
N ILE A 122 3.92 -12.83 3.39
CA ILE A 122 3.79 -11.97 2.20
C ILE A 122 2.38 -12.11 1.61
N PHE A 123 1.90 -13.34 1.43
CA PHE A 123 0.60 -13.59 0.82
C PHE A 123 -0.60 -13.24 1.72
N THR A 124 -0.43 -13.08 3.03
CA THR A 124 -1.52 -12.61 3.91
C THR A 124 -2.03 -11.21 3.54
N ILE A 125 -1.16 -10.34 3.07
CA ILE A 125 -1.53 -8.97 2.66
C ILE A 125 -1.59 -8.85 1.14
N ALA A 126 -0.55 -9.29 0.43
CA ALA A 126 -0.50 -9.20 -1.03
C ALA A 126 -1.53 -10.09 -1.73
N GLY A 127 -1.87 -11.26 -1.16
CA GLY A 127 -2.85 -12.18 -1.73
C GLY A 127 -4.23 -11.56 -1.93
N PRO A 128 -4.86 -11.00 -0.90
CA PRO A 128 -6.15 -10.31 -1.03
C PRO A 128 -6.12 -9.16 -2.03
N VAL A 129 -5.05 -8.36 -2.07
CA VAL A 129 -4.92 -7.25 -3.03
C VAL A 129 -4.94 -7.75 -4.47
N ILE A 130 -4.17 -8.80 -4.77
CA ILE A 130 -4.15 -9.42 -6.10
C ILE A 130 -5.51 -10.02 -6.43
N LEU A 131 -6.10 -10.78 -5.50
CA LEU A 131 -7.40 -11.45 -5.71
C LEU A 131 -8.50 -10.45 -6.03
N TYR A 132 -8.66 -9.42 -5.21
CA TYR A 132 -9.68 -8.38 -5.44
C TYR A 132 -9.38 -7.54 -6.68
N GLY A 133 -8.12 -7.26 -6.99
CA GLY A 133 -7.72 -6.57 -8.21
C GLY A 133 -8.12 -7.33 -9.46
N VAL A 134 -7.78 -8.62 -9.54
CA VAL A 134 -8.15 -9.49 -10.66
C VAL A 134 -9.66 -9.65 -10.76
N PHE A 135 -10.35 -9.92 -9.65
CA PHE A 135 -11.80 -10.09 -9.63
C PHE A 135 -12.53 -8.82 -10.07
N SER A 136 -12.14 -7.66 -9.55
CA SER A 136 -12.74 -6.37 -9.93
C SER A 136 -12.52 -6.05 -11.41
N SER A 137 -11.32 -6.30 -11.93
CA SER A 137 -11.00 -6.11 -13.35
C SER A 137 -11.84 -7.03 -14.24
N TRP A 138 -12.02 -8.28 -13.83
CA TRP A 138 -12.88 -9.22 -14.54
C TRP A 138 -14.34 -8.76 -14.57
N VAL A 139 -14.90 -8.32 -13.43
CA VAL A 139 -16.29 -7.80 -13.36
C VAL A 139 -16.46 -6.59 -14.29
N VAL A 140 -15.54 -5.62 -14.22
CA VAL A 140 -15.58 -4.43 -15.09
C VAL A 140 -15.46 -4.83 -16.57
N GLY A 141 -14.58 -5.77 -16.89
CA GLY A 141 -14.42 -6.29 -18.25
C GLY A 141 -15.68 -6.95 -18.80
N VAL A 142 -16.38 -7.76 -17.98
CA VAL A 142 -17.66 -8.38 -18.35
C VAL A 142 -18.75 -7.31 -18.58
N ILE A 143 -18.85 -6.33 -17.66
CA ILE A 143 -19.81 -5.22 -17.81
C ILE A 143 -19.53 -4.45 -19.11
N TYR A 144 -18.28 -4.07 -19.35
CA TYR A 144 -17.89 -3.37 -20.56
C TYR A 144 -18.24 -4.17 -21.82
N TRP A 145 -17.95 -5.47 -21.85
CA TRP A 145 -18.27 -6.34 -22.97
C TRP A 145 -19.76 -6.43 -23.25
N LEU A 146 -20.61 -6.49 -22.20
CA LEU A 146 -22.06 -6.52 -22.33
C LEU A 146 -22.64 -5.20 -22.89
N PHE A 147 -22.09 -4.06 -22.49
CA PHE A 147 -22.59 -2.75 -22.93
C PHE A 147 -21.94 -2.24 -24.22
N SER A 148 -20.79 -2.80 -24.63
CA SER A 148 -20.09 -2.42 -25.85
C SER A 148 -20.56 -3.20 -27.10
N ARG A 149 -21.59 -4.05 -26.95
CA ARG A 149 -22.23 -4.80 -28.04
C ARG A 149 -23.50 -4.13 -28.46
#